data_38e62e5a9b8b3040d7dfea35ba98aa93
#
_entry.id   38e62e5a9b8b3040d7dfea35ba98aa93
#
_cell.length_a   1.000
_cell.length_b   1.000
_cell.length_c   1.000
_cell.angle_alpha   90.00
_cell.angle_beta   90.00
_cell.angle_gamma   90.00
#
_symmetry.space_group_name_H-M   'P 1'
#
loop_
_entity.id
_entity.type
_entity.pdbx_description
1 polymer ?
#
loop_
_entity_poly.entity_id
_entity_poly.type
_entity_poly.pdbx_seq_one_letter_code
_entity_poly.pdbx_strand_id
1 'polypeptide(L)'
;MIAITLPDGSRREFDHPVTVAEVAASIGAGLAKAALAGKVDGKLVDTSHRIDRDAELAIVTDKSPEALDILRHSTAHLLAQAVQRLHPGAQVTIGPVIDNGFYYDFAYERPFTPEDLPAIEAEMQKIVKEAAPVSRSVKSRDDATKFFRDLGEEYKAQIIESIPADQDLSLYTQGEFTDLCRGPHVPSTDKLRAFKLMKVAGAYWRGDHNNQMLSRIYGTAWLNDKDLKSYLTQLEEAEKRDHRRIGKQQDLFHLQEEAPGLVFWHPKGWSVWQVVEQHMRRVYRDSGYQEVRCPQILDVALWKKSGHWDNYKDNMFFTESEKRTYALKPMNCPGHVQVFNQGLHSYRDLPIRYGEFGACHRNEPSGALHGILRVRGFTQDDGHIFCTEDQIEAEVTAFHQQAMKVYADFGFTDVQLKLALRPEPRLGDDATWDKAEAALRNALRACGVEWEELPGEGAFYGPKIEYHLRDAIGRTWQLGTMQVDFMMPGRLGAEYVDETSQKRHPVMLHRAIVGSMERFIGILIEHHAGNFPDWLAPVQAVVMNITDAQADWVEAVRKTLANQGVRVSADLRNEKIGYKIREHTLQRVPYLLVVGDREKDNGAVAVRTRSGEDLGTMSVADFAARLHGEHVEH
;
A
#
# COMPACT_ATOMS: atom_id res chain seq x y z
N MET A 1 -37.05 36.66 -1.67
CA MET A 1 -37.03 35.36 -0.97
C MET A 1 -35.99 34.50 -1.64
N ILE A 2 -35.26 33.76 -0.86
CA ILE A 2 -34.20 32.84 -1.31
C ILE A 2 -34.68 31.44 -1.00
N ALA A 3 -34.66 30.54 -1.98
CA ALA A 3 -35.08 29.15 -1.84
C ALA A 3 -33.83 28.23 -1.71
N ILE A 4 -33.71 27.54 -0.59
CA ILE A 4 -32.66 26.54 -0.34
C ILE A 4 -33.28 25.16 -0.56
N THR A 5 -32.70 24.40 -1.52
CA THR A 5 -33.11 23.02 -1.82
C THR A 5 -32.18 22.06 -1.07
N LEU A 6 -32.76 21.17 -0.27
CA LEU A 6 -32.01 20.17 0.51
C LEU A 6 -31.88 18.84 -0.28
N PRO A 7 -30.98 17.93 0.12
CA PRO A 7 -30.72 16.66 -0.60
C PRO A 7 -31.94 15.74 -0.73
N ASP A 8 -32.91 15.86 0.17
CA ASP A 8 -34.20 15.13 0.13
C ASP A 8 -35.24 15.76 -0.80
N GLY A 9 -34.86 16.84 -1.51
CA GLY A 9 -35.73 17.61 -2.40
C GLY A 9 -36.64 18.62 -1.69
N SER A 10 -36.62 18.70 -0.37
CA SER A 10 -37.38 19.71 0.38
C SER A 10 -36.81 21.10 0.16
N ARG A 11 -37.71 22.13 0.17
CA ARG A 11 -37.30 23.53 0.01
C ARG A 11 -37.59 24.33 1.26
N ARG A 12 -36.67 25.26 1.56
CA ARG A 12 -36.80 26.22 2.64
C ARG A 12 -36.66 27.64 2.07
N GLU A 13 -37.60 28.49 2.38
CA GLU A 13 -37.64 29.87 1.89
C GLU A 13 -37.25 30.84 3.00
N PHE A 14 -36.38 31.81 2.65
CA PHE A 14 -35.90 32.85 3.55
C PHE A 14 -36.10 34.23 2.90
N ASP A 15 -36.48 35.23 3.67
CA ASP A 15 -36.71 36.60 3.20
C ASP A 15 -35.42 37.45 3.17
N HIS A 16 -34.31 36.90 3.66
CA HIS A 16 -32.96 37.51 3.70
C HIS A 16 -31.87 36.49 3.36
N PRO A 17 -30.67 36.94 3.00
CA PRO A 17 -29.53 36.06 2.85
C PRO A 17 -29.19 35.33 4.15
N VAL A 18 -29.04 34.00 4.06
CA VAL A 18 -28.86 33.12 5.22
C VAL A 18 -27.50 32.44 5.21
N THR A 19 -27.00 32.08 6.38
CA THR A 19 -25.81 31.25 6.52
C THR A 19 -26.18 29.76 6.51
N VAL A 20 -25.19 28.90 6.19
CA VAL A 20 -25.33 27.44 6.30
C VAL A 20 -25.77 27.05 7.72
N ALA A 21 -25.23 27.72 8.76
CA ALA A 21 -25.59 27.49 10.15
C ALA A 21 -27.07 27.83 10.44
N GLU A 22 -27.58 28.94 9.91
CA GLU A 22 -28.99 29.35 10.07
C GLU A 22 -29.93 28.37 9.38
N VAL A 23 -29.57 27.88 8.19
CA VAL A 23 -30.36 26.83 7.51
C VAL A 23 -30.34 25.54 8.34
N ALA A 24 -29.19 25.12 8.85
CA ALA A 24 -29.11 23.93 9.72
C ALA A 24 -29.96 24.07 10.99
N ALA A 25 -29.96 25.26 11.60
CA ALA A 25 -30.78 25.58 12.78
C ALA A 25 -32.28 25.57 12.45
N SER A 26 -32.69 26.05 11.26
CA SER A 26 -34.09 26.02 10.81
C SER A 26 -34.62 24.58 10.58
N ILE A 27 -33.72 23.63 10.31
CA ILE A 27 -34.08 22.21 10.15
C ILE A 27 -34.22 21.54 11.53
N GLY A 28 -33.28 21.82 12.45
CA GLY A 28 -33.35 21.31 13.81
C GLY A 28 -32.09 21.58 14.63
N ALA A 29 -32.28 21.74 15.94
CA ALA A 29 -31.17 22.02 16.87
C ALA A 29 -30.08 20.93 16.88
N GLY A 30 -30.46 19.66 16.65
CA GLY A 30 -29.50 18.55 16.55
C GLY A 30 -28.58 18.67 15.34
N LEU A 31 -29.13 19.03 14.19
CA LEU A 31 -28.38 19.24 12.94
C LEU A 31 -27.47 20.48 13.06
N ALA A 32 -27.97 21.58 13.63
CA ALA A 32 -27.18 22.78 13.89
C ALA A 32 -25.95 22.48 14.74
N LYS A 33 -26.10 21.64 15.78
CA LYS A 33 -25.00 21.22 16.64
C LYS A 33 -24.02 20.27 15.93
N ALA A 34 -24.50 19.43 15.03
CA ALA A 34 -23.71 18.44 14.31
C ALA A 34 -23.00 19.04 13.06
N ALA A 35 -23.42 20.19 12.58
CA ALA A 35 -22.89 20.83 11.39
C ALA A 35 -21.39 21.16 11.55
N LEU A 36 -20.59 20.72 10.60
CA LEU A 36 -19.15 21.02 10.49
C LEU A 36 -18.86 21.99 9.36
N ALA A 37 -19.62 21.88 8.26
CA ALA A 37 -19.51 22.70 7.06
C ALA A 37 -20.81 22.60 6.23
N GLY A 38 -20.85 23.22 5.06
CA GLY A 38 -21.90 23.06 4.07
C GLY A 38 -21.34 22.74 2.69
N LYS A 39 -22.20 22.20 1.82
CA LYS A 39 -21.91 21.99 0.40
C LYS A 39 -22.97 22.75 -0.40
N VAL A 40 -22.60 23.95 -0.88
CA VAL A 40 -23.48 24.84 -1.64
C VAL A 40 -23.20 24.65 -3.13
N ASP A 41 -24.19 24.25 -3.92
CA ASP A 41 -24.07 23.96 -5.36
C ASP A 41 -22.85 23.05 -5.65
N GLY A 42 -22.64 22.04 -4.81
CA GLY A 42 -21.50 21.10 -4.91
C GLY A 42 -20.18 21.58 -4.33
N LYS A 43 -20.04 22.85 -3.93
CA LYS A 43 -18.80 23.42 -3.36
C LYS A 43 -18.83 23.41 -1.83
N LEU A 44 -17.75 22.90 -1.21
CA LEU A 44 -17.57 22.93 0.24
C LEU A 44 -17.32 24.35 0.74
N VAL A 45 -18.03 24.74 1.80
CA VAL A 45 -17.98 26.07 2.42
C VAL A 45 -18.14 25.95 3.95
N ASP A 46 -17.72 27.01 4.66
CA ASP A 46 -17.87 27.09 6.12
C ASP A 46 -19.35 27.18 6.53
N THR A 47 -19.67 26.87 7.78
CA THR A 47 -21.02 27.06 8.33
C THR A 47 -21.44 28.53 8.36
N SER A 48 -20.48 29.47 8.40
CA SER A 48 -20.70 30.92 8.34
C SER A 48 -20.89 31.47 6.91
N HIS A 49 -20.74 30.62 5.88
CA HIS A 49 -20.91 31.06 4.49
C HIS A 49 -22.32 31.55 4.24
N ARG A 50 -22.44 32.76 3.67
CA ARG A 50 -23.68 33.42 3.38
C ARG A 50 -24.20 33.06 1.99
N ILE A 51 -25.43 32.60 1.93
CA ILE A 51 -26.15 32.26 0.70
C ILE A 51 -27.13 33.38 0.42
N ASP A 52 -26.95 34.05 -0.70
CA ASP A 52 -27.73 35.25 -1.09
C ASP A 52 -28.63 35.04 -2.33
N ARG A 53 -28.69 33.81 -2.82
CA ARG A 53 -29.46 33.38 -3.98
C ARG A 53 -30.03 31.98 -3.76
N ASP A 54 -30.93 31.57 -4.66
CA ASP A 54 -31.39 30.18 -4.70
C ASP A 54 -30.20 29.23 -4.89
N ALA A 55 -30.15 28.18 -4.09
CA ALA A 55 -29.00 27.22 -4.10
C ALA A 55 -29.42 25.86 -3.59
N GLU A 56 -28.66 24.85 -3.99
CA GLU A 56 -28.67 23.52 -3.35
C GLU A 56 -27.72 23.50 -2.16
N LEU A 57 -28.19 22.98 -1.03
CA LEU A 57 -27.36 22.90 0.18
C LEU A 57 -27.44 21.53 0.84
N ALA A 58 -26.29 20.87 1.01
CA ALA A 58 -26.11 19.74 1.90
C ALA A 58 -25.32 20.17 3.14
N ILE A 59 -25.83 19.84 4.34
CA ILE A 59 -25.13 20.10 5.60
C ILE A 59 -24.12 18.96 5.82
N VAL A 60 -22.85 19.30 5.97
CA VAL A 60 -21.77 18.34 6.28
C VAL A 60 -21.74 18.10 7.78
N THR A 61 -21.88 16.84 8.17
CA THR A 61 -21.82 16.38 9.56
C THR A 61 -20.76 15.29 9.72
N ASP A 62 -20.59 14.74 10.91
CA ASP A 62 -19.70 13.61 11.20
C ASP A 62 -19.97 12.34 10.37
N LYS A 63 -21.13 12.25 9.73
CA LYS A 63 -21.51 11.15 8.82
C LYS A 63 -21.17 11.41 7.36
N SER A 64 -20.73 12.59 7.03
CA SER A 64 -20.39 12.99 5.65
C SER A 64 -18.98 12.55 5.29
N PRO A 65 -18.72 12.12 4.05
CA PRO A 65 -17.39 11.67 3.63
C PRO A 65 -16.29 12.74 3.78
N GLU A 66 -16.66 14.02 3.64
CA GLU A 66 -15.73 15.16 3.74
C GLU A 66 -15.40 15.55 5.19
N ALA A 67 -16.12 15.02 6.18
CA ALA A 67 -16.01 15.44 7.58
C ALA A 67 -14.60 15.25 8.16
N LEU A 68 -13.96 14.13 7.82
CA LEU A 68 -12.65 13.78 8.35
C LEU A 68 -11.54 14.72 7.84
N ASP A 69 -11.60 15.11 6.58
CA ASP A 69 -10.64 16.03 5.97
C ASP A 69 -10.76 17.44 6.56
N ILE A 70 -12.00 17.93 6.73
CA ILE A 70 -12.26 19.23 7.38
C ILE A 70 -11.75 19.23 8.81
N LEU A 71 -11.98 18.14 9.54
CA LEU A 71 -11.52 18.00 10.93
C LEU A 71 -9.99 17.96 11.02
N ARG A 72 -9.33 17.18 10.17
CA ARG A 72 -7.85 17.08 10.09
C ARG A 72 -7.22 18.41 9.72
N HIS A 73 -7.79 19.10 8.72
CA HIS A 73 -7.34 20.41 8.30
C HIS A 73 -7.43 21.44 9.45
N SER A 74 -8.56 21.46 10.16
CA SER A 74 -8.75 22.34 11.31
C SER A 74 -7.84 21.96 12.48
N THR A 75 -7.53 20.66 12.66
CA THR A 75 -6.59 20.22 13.70
C THR A 75 -5.14 20.62 13.39
N ALA A 76 -4.76 20.74 12.10
CA ALA A 76 -3.48 21.31 11.72
C ALA A 76 -3.34 22.77 12.18
N HIS A 77 -4.40 23.58 12.06
CA HIS A 77 -4.42 24.95 12.61
C HIS A 77 -4.38 24.98 14.15
N LEU A 78 -5.06 24.03 14.81
CA LEU A 78 -4.98 23.86 16.26
C LEU A 78 -3.55 23.56 16.72
N LEU A 79 -2.82 22.70 15.99
CA LEU A 79 -1.40 22.43 16.23
C LEU A 79 -0.57 23.71 16.09
N ALA A 80 -0.77 24.46 14.99
CA ALA A 80 -0.03 25.68 14.72
C ALA A 80 -0.23 26.74 15.84
N GLN A 81 -1.47 26.93 16.30
CA GLN A 81 -1.79 27.81 17.43
C GLN A 81 -1.10 27.38 18.73
N ALA A 82 -1.14 26.07 19.05
CA ALA A 82 -0.51 25.56 20.26
C ALA A 82 1.02 25.72 20.22
N VAL A 83 1.65 25.51 19.08
CA VAL A 83 3.09 25.72 18.91
C VAL A 83 3.44 27.19 19.11
N GLN A 84 2.71 28.12 18.51
CA GLN A 84 2.99 29.56 18.68
C GLN A 84 2.76 30.04 20.10
N ARG A 85 1.79 29.50 20.85
CA ARG A 85 1.59 29.81 22.27
C ARG A 85 2.76 29.40 23.14
N LEU A 86 3.30 28.20 22.91
CA LEU A 86 4.39 27.65 23.71
C LEU A 86 5.77 28.11 23.25
N HIS A 87 5.90 28.44 21.97
CA HIS A 87 7.16 28.81 21.34
C HIS A 87 7.00 30.13 20.56
N PRO A 88 6.94 31.25 21.26
CA PRO A 88 6.88 32.57 20.62
C PRO A 88 8.03 32.77 19.64
N GLY A 89 7.72 33.22 18.41
CA GLY A 89 8.69 33.37 17.33
C GLY A 89 8.81 32.13 16.42
N ALA A 90 8.13 31.02 16.70
CA ALA A 90 7.98 29.94 15.75
C ALA A 90 7.09 30.39 14.58
N GLN A 91 7.65 30.41 13.36
CA GLN A 91 6.93 30.80 12.17
C GLN A 91 6.22 29.58 11.57
N VAL A 92 4.97 29.79 11.19
CA VAL A 92 4.14 28.76 10.55
C VAL A 92 4.29 28.80 9.03
N THR A 93 4.30 27.64 8.38
CA THR A 93 4.42 27.57 6.91
C THR A 93 3.18 26.95 6.27
N ILE A 94 3.13 25.62 6.12
CA ILE A 94 2.01 24.89 5.53
C ILE A 94 1.60 23.72 6.40
N GLY A 95 0.28 23.42 6.42
CA GLY A 95 -0.32 22.33 7.20
C GLY A 95 -1.35 21.54 6.42
N PRO A 96 -0.96 20.72 5.41
CA PRO A 96 -1.88 19.95 4.61
C PRO A 96 -2.42 18.71 5.36
N VAL A 97 -3.60 18.26 4.92
CA VAL A 97 -4.12 16.94 5.24
C VAL A 97 -3.36 15.89 4.45
N ILE A 98 -3.13 14.75 5.07
CA ILE A 98 -2.54 13.55 4.48
C ILE A 98 -3.38 12.34 4.86
N ASP A 99 -3.08 11.18 4.26
CA ASP A 99 -3.73 9.92 4.62
C ASP A 99 -3.65 9.68 6.13
N ASN A 100 -4.82 9.50 6.74
CA ASN A 100 -5.00 9.26 8.18
C ASN A 100 -4.44 10.33 9.13
N GLY A 101 -4.21 11.56 8.64
CA GLY A 101 -3.69 12.60 9.50
C GLY A 101 -3.45 13.95 8.82
N PHE A 102 -2.51 14.66 9.39
CA PHE A 102 -2.06 15.97 8.92
C PHE A 102 -0.60 16.18 9.36
N TYR A 103 0.05 17.19 8.82
CA TYR A 103 1.27 17.73 9.40
C TYR A 103 1.25 19.26 9.37
N TYR A 104 2.18 19.87 10.08
CA TYR A 104 2.47 21.30 9.97
C TYR A 104 3.98 21.54 10.02
N ASP A 105 4.48 22.43 9.15
CA ASP A 105 5.89 22.78 9.07
C ASP A 105 6.16 24.10 9.79
N PHE A 106 7.20 24.11 10.61
CA PHE A 106 7.60 25.24 11.46
C PHE A 106 9.06 25.63 11.21
N ALA A 107 9.31 26.94 11.08
CA ALA A 107 10.64 27.49 11.20
C ALA A 107 10.81 28.04 12.61
N TYR A 108 11.81 27.56 13.35
CA TYR A 108 12.10 27.99 14.70
C TYR A 108 13.61 28.00 14.96
N GLU A 109 14.07 28.70 15.99
CA GLU A 109 15.49 28.82 16.33
C GLU A 109 16.18 27.47 16.61
N ARG A 110 15.43 26.49 17.10
CA ARG A 110 15.86 25.10 17.28
C ARG A 110 14.89 24.13 16.62
N PRO A 111 15.36 22.94 16.22
CA PRO A 111 14.47 21.87 15.79
C PRO A 111 13.53 21.43 16.93
N PHE A 112 12.28 21.10 16.60
CA PHE A 112 11.41 20.38 17.53
C PHE A 112 11.87 18.93 17.64
N THR A 113 11.62 18.34 18.82
CA THR A 113 11.96 16.94 19.13
C THR A 113 10.72 16.18 19.61
N PRO A 114 10.75 14.85 19.67
CA PRO A 114 9.63 14.07 20.20
C PRO A 114 9.23 14.44 21.64
N GLU A 115 10.18 14.96 22.44
CA GLU A 115 9.96 15.40 23.82
C GLU A 115 9.09 16.66 23.92
N ASP A 116 9.00 17.45 22.85
CA ASP A 116 8.14 18.65 22.80
C ASP A 116 6.66 18.26 22.59
N LEU A 117 6.38 17.12 21.96
CA LEU A 117 5.03 16.72 21.55
C LEU A 117 4.02 16.64 22.70
N PRO A 118 4.33 16.08 23.88
CA PRO A 118 3.37 16.03 24.99
C PRO A 118 2.93 17.40 25.48
N ALA A 119 3.83 18.39 25.53
CA ALA A 119 3.51 19.74 25.95
C ALA A 119 2.62 20.47 24.93
N ILE A 120 2.95 20.30 23.64
CA ILE A 120 2.15 20.87 22.53
C ILE A 120 0.75 20.25 22.53
N GLU A 121 0.64 18.93 22.67
CA GLU A 121 -0.65 18.21 22.72
C GLU A 121 -1.51 18.66 23.93
N ALA A 122 -0.88 18.86 25.08
CA ALA A 122 -1.57 19.39 26.25
C ALA A 122 -2.10 20.83 26.03
N GLU A 123 -1.36 21.68 25.31
CA GLU A 123 -1.82 23.02 24.94
C GLU A 123 -2.97 22.95 23.91
N MET A 124 -2.88 22.09 22.92
CA MET A 124 -3.99 21.83 21.99
C MET A 124 -5.28 21.47 22.74
N GLN A 125 -5.20 20.60 23.78
CA GLN A 125 -6.35 20.24 24.61
C GLN A 125 -6.93 21.42 25.38
N LYS A 126 -6.13 22.39 25.79
CA LYS A 126 -6.61 23.63 26.44
C LYS A 126 -7.38 24.50 25.43
N ILE A 127 -6.82 24.70 24.24
CA ILE A 127 -7.47 25.47 23.16
C ILE A 127 -8.83 24.85 22.76
N VAL A 128 -8.93 23.53 22.71
CA VAL A 128 -10.21 22.84 22.47
C VAL A 128 -11.25 23.21 23.53
N LYS A 129 -10.85 23.27 24.82
CA LYS A 129 -11.75 23.61 25.92
C LYS A 129 -12.18 25.09 25.91
N GLU A 130 -11.40 25.97 25.30
CA GLU A 130 -11.75 27.40 25.14
C GLU A 130 -12.94 27.57 24.19
N ALA A 131 -13.21 26.61 23.32
CA ALA A 131 -14.32 26.59 22.37
C ALA A 131 -14.37 27.86 21.49
N ALA A 132 -13.19 28.36 21.07
CA ALA A 132 -13.09 29.57 20.27
C ALA A 132 -13.78 29.41 18.90
N PRO A 133 -14.61 30.39 18.46
CA PRO A 133 -15.18 30.33 17.13
C PRO A 133 -14.10 30.47 16.06
N VAL A 134 -14.31 29.77 14.93
CA VAL A 134 -13.46 29.89 13.76
C VAL A 134 -14.16 30.80 12.74
N SER A 135 -13.50 31.89 12.37
CA SER A 135 -14.03 32.90 11.46
C SER A 135 -13.18 33.04 10.20
N ARG A 136 -13.82 33.21 9.07
CA ARG A 136 -13.20 33.45 7.76
C ARG A 136 -13.28 34.94 7.40
N SER A 137 -12.17 35.49 6.92
CA SER A 137 -12.12 36.84 6.31
C SER A 137 -11.39 36.77 4.97
N VAL A 138 -11.70 37.71 4.07
CA VAL A 138 -10.99 37.86 2.79
C VAL A 138 -10.23 39.18 2.84
N LYS A 139 -8.96 39.15 2.45
CA LYS A 139 -8.09 40.34 2.40
C LYS A 139 -7.51 40.51 1.02
N SER A 140 -7.17 41.77 0.67
CA SER A 140 -6.33 42.04 -0.49
C SER A 140 -4.95 41.39 -0.30
N ARG A 141 -4.24 41.16 -1.40
CA ARG A 141 -2.87 40.61 -1.36
C ARG A 141 -1.94 41.48 -0.52
N ASP A 142 -1.96 42.79 -0.73
CA ASP A 142 -1.10 43.72 -0.04
C ASP A 142 -1.41 43.77 1.48
N ASP A 143 -2.69 43.79 1.83
CA ASP A 143 -3.12 43.76 3.22
C ASP A 143 -2.76 42.42 3.92
N ALA A 144 -2.93 41.31 3.23
CA ALA A 144 -2.58 39.98 3.75
C ALA A 144 -1.05 39.82 3.91
N THR A 145 -0.28 40.22 2.92
CA THR A 145 1.19 40.22 3.01
C THR A 145 1.71 41.10 4.15
N LYS A 146 1.17 42.32 4.25
CA LYS A 146 1.52 43.23 5.35
C LYS A 146 1.15 42.64 6.71
N PHE A 147 -0.07 42.10 6.83
CA PHE A 147 -0.55 41.48 8.06
C PHE A 147 0.39 40.37 8.58
N PHE A 148 0.80 39.43 7.72
CA PHE A 148 1.69 38.37 8.14
C PHE A 148 3.12 38.86 8.44
N ARG A 149 3.63 39.84 7.69
CA ARG A 149 4.93 40.46 8.02
C ARG A 149 4.92 41.18 9.35
N ASP A 150 3.85 41.89 9.64
CA ASP A 150 3.67 42.58 10.94
C ASP A 150 3.62 41.59 12.12
N LEU A 151 3.17 40.35 11.89
CA LEU A 151 3.21 39.24 12.84
C LEU A 151 4.56 38.48 12.88
N GLY A 152 5.52 38.80 11.99
CA GLY A 152 6.79 38.10 11.89
C GLY A 152 6.71 36.78 11.07
N GLU A 153 5.60 36.54 10.39
CA GLU A 153 5.33 35.32 9.60
C GLU A 153 5.82 35.47 8.15
N GLU A 154 7.14 35.56 7.95
CA GLU A 154 7.74 35.81 6.64
C GLU A 154 7.44 34.69 5.64
N TYR A 155 7.41 33.43 6.08
CA TYR A 155 7.07 32.30 5.20
C TYR A 155 5.65 32.40 4.65
N LYS A 156 4.68 32.89 5.44
CA LYS A 156 3.32 33.14 4.95
C LYS A 156 3.29 34.26 3.93
N ALA A 157 4.04 35.33 4.15
CA ALA A 157 4.17 36.42 3.15
C ALA A 157 4.73 35.90 1.83
N GLN A 158 5.78 35.06 1.84
CA GLN A 158 6.35 34.44 0.63
C GLN A 158 5.36 33.47 -0.07
N ILE A 159 4.53 32.76 0.69
CA ILE A 159 3.47 31.93 0.10
C ILE A 159 2.46 32.81 -0.63
N ILE A 160 2.01 33.90 -0.02
CA ILE A 160 1.06 34.84 -0.63
C ILE A 160 1.61 35.39 -1.96
N GLU A 161 2.88 35.75 -2.00
CA GLU A 161 3.55 36.26 -3.19
C GLU A 161 3.57 35.23 -4.34
N SER A 162 3.56 33.95 -4.04
CA SER A 162 3.55 32.86 -5.03
C SER A 162 2.15 32.45 -5.53
N ILE A 163 1.07 32.91 -4.89
CA ILE A 163 -0.31 32.62 -5.32
C ILE A 163 -0.65 33.47 -6.56
N PRO A 164 -1.32 32.91 -7.61
CA PRO A 164 -1.76 33.68 -8.76
C PRO A 164 -2.62 34.90 -8.39
N ALA A 165 -2.48 36.00 -9.14
CA ALA A 165 -3.07 37.30 -8.81
C ALA A 165 -4.62 37.30 -8.85
N ASP A 166 -5.22 36.39 -9.58
CA ASP A 166 -6.66 36.21 -9.77
C ASP A 166 -7.35 35.41 -8.67
N GLN A 167 -6.59 34.91 -7.68
CA GLN A 167 -7.14 34.13 -6.56
C GLN A 167 -7.39 35.01 -5.32
N ASP A 168 -8.59 34.83 -4.74
CA ASP A 168 -8.94 35.41 -3.45
C ASP A 168 -8.10 34.82 -2.32
N LEU A 169 -7.67 35.69 -1.39
CA LEU A 169 -6.90 35.29 -0.22
C LEU A 169 -7.84 35.25 1.00
N SER A 170 -8.10 34.06 1.50
CA SER A 170 -8.88 33.87 2.71
C SER A 170 -7.98 33.56 3.91
N LEU A 171 -8.31 34.22 5.03
CA LEU A 171 -7.68 34.06 6.31
C LEU A 171 -8.68 33.47 7.29
N TYR A 172 -8.22 32.53 8.10
CA TYR A 172 -9.02 31.91 9.16
C TYR A 172 -8.45 32.27 10.52
N THR A 173 -9.31 32.79 11.39
CA THR A 173 -8.94 33.20 12.75
C THR A 173 -9.67 32.35 13.77
N GLN A 174 -8.92 31.85 14.75
CA GLN A 174 -9.40 31.13 15.93
C GLN A 174 -8.67 31.68 17.19
N GLY A 175 -9.40 32.32 18.08
CA GLY A 175 -8.77 33.05 19.19
C GLY A 175 -7.78 34.11 18.68
N GLU A 176 -6.54 34.03 19.17
CA GLU A 176 -5.43 34.91 18.76
C GLU A 176 -4.70 34.45 17.49
N PHE A 177 -4.94 33.23 17.04
CA PHE A 177 -4.25 32.65 15.88
C PHE A 177 -4.97 32.97 14.57
N THR A 178 -4.23 33.39 13.56
CA THR A 178 -4.74 33.63 12.22
C THR A 178 -3.82 32.98 11.18
N ASP A 179 -4.41 32.21 10.26
CA ASP A 179 -3.68 31.54 9.19
C ASP A 179 -4.25 31.85 7.80
N LEU A 180 -3.38 31.75 6.77
CA LEU A 180 -3.76 31.79 5.36
C LEU A 180 -4.22 30.40 4.93
N CYS A 181 -5.47 30.29 4.50
CA CYS A 181 -6.04 28.99 4.15
C CYS A 181 -7.23 29.10 3.20
N ARG A 182 -7.49 28.05 2.41
CA ARG A 182 -8.65 27.96 1.54
C ARG A 182 -9.92 27.47 2.25
N GLY A 183 -9.79 26.82 3.39
CA GLY A 183 -10.89 26.20 4.13
C GLY A 183 -11.56 25.02 3.38
N PRO A 184 -12.79 24.61 3.79
CA PRO A 184 -13.46 25.09 5.00
C PRO A 184 -12.86 24.56 6.30
N HIS A 185 -13.24 25.18 7.42
CA HIS A 185 -12.88 24.75 8.78
C HIS A 185 -14.14 24.45 9.60
N VAL A 186 -13.93 23.70 10.70
CA VAL A 186 -15.00 23.52 11.71
C VAL A 186 -15.44 24.85 12.32
N PRO A 187 -16.69 24.99 12.79
CA PRO A 187 -17.21 26.28 13.30
C PRO A 187 -16.55 26.75 14.59
N SER A 188 -15.96 25.84 15.38
CA SER A 188 -15.31 26.17 16.64
C SER A 188 -14.31 25.09 17.07
N THR A 189 -13.32 25.46 17.89
CA THR A 189 -12.24 24.55 18.30
C THR A 189 -12.71 23.38 19.17
N ASP A 190 -13.88 23.46 19.81
CA ASP A 190 -14.45 22.39 20.64
C ASP A 190 -14.87 21.14 19.80
N LYS A 191 -14.91 21.25 18.48
CA LYS A 191 -15.14 20.12 17.58
C LYS A 191 -13.92 19.20 17.44
N LEU A 192 -12.73 19.71 17.77
CA LEU A 192 -11.43 19.05 17.56
C LEU A 192 -10.99 18.27 18.81
N ARG A 193 -11.64 17.15 19.12
CA ARG A 193 -11.46 16.44 20.41
C ARG A 193 -10.51 15.27 20.34
N ALA A 194 -10.60 14.48 19.27
CA ALA A 194 -9.91 13.20 19.14
C ALA A 194 -8.69 13.31 18.21
N PHE A 195 -7.54 13.68 18.76
CA PHE A 195 -6.28 13.81 18.01
C PHE A 195 -5.08 13.28 18.82
N LYS A 196 -3.99 13.03 18.11
CA LYS A 196 -2.70 12.61 18.67
C LYS A 196 -1.57 13.19 17.83
N LEU A 197 -0.53 13.74 18.46
CA LEU A 197 0.72 14.07 17.79
C LEU A 197 1.58 12.81 17.69
N MET A 198 2.15 12.56 16.51
CA MET A 198 2.74 11.26 16.19
C MET A 198 4.27 11.29 16.17
N LYS A 199 4.86 12.21 15.42
CA LYS A 199 6.32 12.28 15.24
C LYS A 199 6.76 13.65 14.76
N VAL A 200 8.06 13.89 14.88
CA VAL A 200 8.75 15.04 14.28
C VAL A 200 9.71 14.56 13.19
N ALA A 201 9.84 15.30 12.11
CA ALA A 201 10.81 15.09 11.05
C ALA A 201 11.37 16.42 10.54
N GLY A 202 12.53 16.39 9.88
CA GLY A 202 13.03 17.53 9.11
C GLY A 202 12.37 17.59 7.73
N ALA A 203 12.11 18.79 7.23
CA ALA A 203 11.64 19.02 5.87
C ALA A 203 12.27 20.30 5.31
N TYR A 204 12.78 20.26 4.08
CA TYR A 204 13.31 21.47 3.45
C TYR A 204 12.18 22.35 2.92
N TRP A 205 12.32 23.66 3.13
CA TRP A 205 11.39 24.63 2.60
C TRP A 205 11.19 24.46 1.11
N ARG A 206 9.93 24.33 0.66
CA ARG A 206 9.54 24.04 -0.74
C ARG A 206 10.17 22.76 -1.34
N GLY A 207 10.61 21.84 -0.50
CA GLY A 207 11.21 20.56 -0.93
C GLY A 207 12.62 20.68 -1.53
N ASP A 208 13.23 21.85 -1.52
CA ASP A 208 14.58 22.07 -2.05
C ASP A 208 15.61 21.96 -0.93
N HIS A 209 16.55 21.03 -1.06
CA HIS A 209 17.61 20.76 -0.08
C HIS A 209 18.59 21.93 0.13
N ASN A 210 18.58 22.94 -0.76
CA ASN A 210 19.35 24.18 -0.60
C ASN A 210 18.66 25.20 0.29
N ASN A 211 17.37 25.04 0.57
CA ASN A 211 16.60 25.91 1.44
C ASN A 211 16.73 25.51 2.92
N GLN A 212 16.24 26.39 3.79
CA GLN A 212 16.22 26.13 5.23
C GLN A 212 15.46 24.86 5.59
N MET A 213 16.03 24.07 6.50
CA MET A 213 15.38 22.92 7.08
C MET A 213 14.37 23.38 8.15
N LEU A 214 13.12 22.94 7.99
CA LEU A 214 12.00 23.17 8.88
C LEU A 214 11.76 21.95 9.76
N SER A 215 11.08 22.13 10.87
CA SER A 215 10.56 21.03 11.68
C SER A 215 9.14 20.69 11.27
N ARG A 216 8.90 19.47 10.82
CA ARG A 216 7.59 18.94 10.45
C ARG A 216 7.03 18.12 11.60
N ILE A 217 5.90 18.57 12.17
CA ILE A 217 5.18 17.82 13.20
C ILE A 217 4.00 17.12 12.57
N TYR A 218 3.95 15.79 12.68
CA TYR A 218 2.85 14.96 12.22
C TYR A 218 1.84 14.70 13.31
N GLY A 219 0.57 14.75 12.96
CA GLY A 219 -0.54 14.41 13.83
C GLY A 219 -1.61 13.58 13.11
N THR A 220 -2.49 12.96 13.88
CA THR A 220 -3.70 12.32 13.40
C THR A 220 -4.91 12.88 14.13
N ALA A 221 -6.07 12.93 13.44
CA ALA A 221 -7.33 13.34 14.04
C ALA A 221 -8.48 12.51 13.48
N TRP A 222 -9.46 12.25 14.36
CA TRP A 222 -10.58 11.36 14.11
C TRP A 222 -11.88 11.98 14.63
N LEU A 223 -13.02 11.48 14.16
CA LEU A 223 -14.33 12.02 14.53
C LEU A 223 -14.66 11.79 16.02
N ASN A 224 -14.08 10.76 16.62
CA ASN A 224 -14.28 10.42 18.02
C ASN A 224 -13.08 9.63 18.60
N ASP A 225 -13.04 9.52 19.93
CA ASP A 225 -11.97 8.82 20.65
C ASP A 225 -11.90 7.33 20.37
N LYS A 226 -13.02 6.69 20.01
CA LYS A 226 -13.05 5.26 19.67
C LYS A 226 -12.27 5.00 18.38
N ASP A 227 -12.49 5.83 17.37
CA ASP A 227 -11.83 5.71 16.08
C ASP A 227 -10.34 6.04 16.22
N LEU A 228 -9.99 7.09 16.97
CA LEU A 228 -8.61 7.41 17.31
C LEU A 228 -7.91 6.24 18.01
N LYS A 229 -8.52 5.67 19.03
CA LYS A 229 -7.96 4.52 19.76
C LYS A 229 -7.79 3.30 18.86
N SER A 230 -8.78 3.02 18.00
CA SER A 230 -8.71 1.94 17.02
C SER A 230 -7.51 2.11 16.09
N TYR A 231 -7.31 3.31 15.57
CA TYR A 231 -6.18 3.65 14.69
C TYR A 231 -4.83 3.51 15.40
N LEU A 232 -4.71 4.03 16.63
CA LEU A 232 -3.47 3.90 17.41
C LEU A 232 -3.14 2.44 17.73
N THR A 233 -4.16 1.63 18.07
CA THR A 233 -3.99 0.18 18.27
C THR A 233 -3.53 -0.50 16.96
N GLN A 234 -4.09 -0.12 15.82
CA GLN A 234 -3.67 -0.63 14.51
C GLN A 234 -2.19 -0.30 14.21
N LEU A 235 -1.75 0.90 14.56
CA LEU A 235 -0.33 1.29 14.40
C LEU A 235 0.60 0.49 15.30
N GLU A 236 0.24 0.29 16.57
CA GLU A 236 1.02 -0.54 17.50
C GLU A 236 1.12 -1.99 17.02
N GLU A 237 0.01 -2.55 16.53
CA GLU A 237 0.00 -3.89 15.94
C GLU A 237 0.83 -3.94 14.66
N ALA A 238 0.79 -2.91 13.82
CA ALA A 238 1.62 -2.81 12.62
C ALA A 238 3.12 -2.82 12.97
N GLU A 239 3.53 -2.08 14.02
CA GLU A 239 4.93 -2.07 14.47
C GLU A 239 5.38 -3.43 15.02
N LYS A 240 4.52 -4.12 15.77
CA LYS A 240 4.82 -5.48 16.26
C LYS A 240 4.99 -6.49 15.13
N ARG A 241 4.29 -6.27 14.00
CA ARG A 241 4.29 -7.13 12.82
C ARG A 241 5.31 -6.73 11.75
N ASP A 242 6.06 -5.65 11.97
CA ASP A 242 7.03 -5.14 10.99
C ASP A 242 7.95 -6.26 10.49
N HIS A 243 7.93 -6.50 9.17
CA HIS A 243 8.69 -7.57 8.51
C HIS A 243 10.20 -7.45 8.73
N ARG A 244 10.73 -6.24 8.91
CA ARG A 244 12.16 -6.00 9.18
C ARG A 244 12.55 -6.53 10.56
N ARG A 245 11.69 -6.30 11.56
CA ARG A 245 11.87 -6.78 12.92
C ARG A 245 11.72 -8.29 13.00
N ILE A 246 10.65 -8.84 12.45
CA ILE A 246 10.38 -10.28 12.44
C ILE A 246 11.43 -11.01 11.59
N GLY A 247 11.77 -10.47 10.42
CA GLY A 247 12.80 -11.02 9.53
C GLY A 247 14.15 -11.15 10.22
N LYS A 248 14.55 -10.15 11.01
CA LYS A 248 15.76 -10.21 11.84
C LYS A 248 15.63 -11.24 12.97
N GLN A 249 14.49 -11.28 13.68
CA GLN A 249 14.27 -12.22 14.79
C GLN A 249 14.27 -13.68 14.34
N GLN A 250 13.73 -13.98 13.17
CA GLN A 250 13.64 -15.32 12.60
C GLN A 250 14.79 -15.67 11.64
N ASP A 251 15.74 -14.75 11.45
CA ASP A 251 16.90 -14.94 10.56
C ASP A 251 16.49 -15.23 9.11
N LEU A 252 15.58 -14.40 8.55
CA LEU A 252 15.06 -14.60 7.21
C LEU A 252 15.85 -13.87 6.12
N PHE A 253 16.26 -12.62 6.37
CA PHE A 253 16.97 -11.78 5.41
C PHE A 253 17.66 -10.60 6.11
N HIS A 254 18.55 -9.92 5.37
CA HIS A 254 19.05 -8.61 5.74
C HIS A 254 19.23 -7.69 4.53
N LEU A 255 19.40 -6.41 4.81
CA LEU A 255 19.74 -5.35 3.86
C LEU A 255 21.01 -4.68 4.37
N GLN A 256 21.90 -4.27 3.45
CA GLN A 256 23.16 -3.61 3.82
C GLN A 256 23.52 -2.49 2.85
N GLU A 257 24.48 -1.66 3.25
CA GLU A 257 24.82 -0.41 2.57
C GLU A 257 25.43 -0.63 1.18
N GLU A 258 26.18 -1.72 0.98
CA GLU A 258 26.81 -2.04 -0.30
C GLU A 258 25.81 -2.45 -1.39
N ALA A 259 24.57 -2.76 -1.00
CA ALA A 259 23.51 -3.17 -1.93
C ALA A 259 22.16 -2.52 -1.55
N PRO A 260 22.02 -1.18 -1.64
CA PRO A 260 20.84 -0.48 -1.18
C PRO A 260 19.60 -0.86 -2.01
N GLY A 261 18.57 -1.38 -1.33
CA GLY A 261 17.36 -1.87 -1.96
C GLY A 261 17.48 -3.24 -2.63
N LEU A 262 18.53 -4.02 -2.31
CA LEU A 262 18.70 -5.41 -2.74
C LEU A 262 18.72 -6.32 -1.51
N VAL A 263 18.08 -7.47 -1.58
CA VAL A 263 17.83 -8.33 -0.42
C VAL A 263 18.85 -9.46 -0.37
N PHE A 264 19.47 -9.67 0.80
CA PHE A 264 20.25 -10.86 1.11
C PHE A 264 19.36 -11.85 1.84
N TRP A 265 18.98 -12.93 1.18
CA TRP A 265 18.16 -13.98 1.76
C TRP A 265 18.99 -14.97 2.56
N HIS A 266 18.61 -15.20 3.81
CA HIS A 266 19.20 -16.24 4.66
C HIS A 266 18.54 -17.61 4.37
N PRO A 267 19.13 -18.74 4.82
CA PRO A 267 18.59 -20.06 4.50
C PRO A 267 17.10 -20.23 4.85
N LYS A 268 16.65 -19.70 5.99
CA LYS A 268 15.25 -19.76 6.39
C LYS A 268 14.34 -18.92 5.48
N GLY A 269 14.75 -17.70 5.17
CA GLY A 269 13.99 -16.84 4.26
C GLY A 269 13.97 -17.40 2.84
N TRP A 270 15.09 -17.97 2.39
CA TRP A 270 15.16 -18.65 1.10
C TRP A 270 14.25 -19.88 1.04
N SER A 271 14.09 -20.61 2.15
CA SER A 271 13.11 -21.70 2.21
C SER A 271 11.67 -21.22 1.99
N VAL A 272 11.29 -20.09 2.61
CA VAL A 272 9.97 -19.48 2.37
C VAL A 272 9.83 -19.07 0.91
N TRP A 273 10.86 -18.44 0.33
CA TRP A 273 10.90 -18.08 -1.08
C TRP A 273 10.61 -19.29 -1.99
N GLN A 274 11.36 -20.38 -1.79
CA GLN A 274 11.22 -21.59 -2.59
C GLN A 274 9.80 -22.19 -2.50
N VAL A 275 9.19 -22.17 -1.32
CA VAL A 275 7.82 -22.68 -1.14
C VAL A 275 6.82 -21.83 -1.92
N VAL A 276 6.90 -20.50 -1.84
CA VAL A 276 6.05 -19.59 -2.61
C VAL A 276 6.27 -19.78 -4.12
N GLU A 277 7.53 -19.84 -4.55
CA GLU A 277 7.88 -20.04 -5.98
C GLU A 277 7.37 -21.37 -6.51
N GLN A 278 7.51 -22.46 -5.74
CA GLN A 278 7.00 -23.78 -6.13
C GLN A 278 5.47 -23.80 -6.21
N HIS A 279 4.78 -23.11 -5.28
CA HIS A 279 3.34 -22.97 -5.34
C HIS A 279 2.91 -22.26 -6.64
N MET A 280 3.55 -21.14 -6.96
CA MET A 280 3.25 -20.39 -8.20
C MET A 280 3.61 -21.16 -9.46
N ARG A 281 4.67 -22.01 -9.44
CA ARG A 281 4.97 -22.93 -10.57
C ARG A 281 3.88 -23.97 -10.80
N ARG A 282 3.23 -24.46 -9.73
CA ARG A 282 2.05 -25.33 -9.90
C ARG A 282 0.93 -24.56 -10.58
N VAL A 283 0.66 -23.32 -10.15
CA VAL A 283 -0.35 -22.44 -10.78
C VAL A 283 -0.04 -22.25 -12.26
N TYR A 284 1.20 -21.96 -12.65
CA TYR A 284 1.59 -21.85 -14.06
C TYR A 284 1.29 -23.12 -14.86
N ARG A 285 1.76 -24.25 -14.36
CA ARG A 285 1.60 -25.55 -15.04
C ARG A 285 0.13 -25.94 -15.19
N ASP A 286 -0.65 -25.83 -14.12
CA ASP A 286 -2.05 -26.22 -14.09
C ASP A 286 -2.93 -25.29 -14.96
N SER A 287 -2.45 -24.08 -15.24
CA SER A 287 -3.11 -23.09 -16.09
C SER A 287 -2.55 -23.00 -17.50
N GLY A 288 -1.66 -23.93 -17.88
CA GLY A 288 -1.11 -24.03 -19.24
C GLY A 288 -0.12 -22.93 -19.61
N TYR A 289 0.55 -22.32 -18.63
CA TYR A 289 1.67 -21.40 -18.89
C TYR A 289 2.94 -22.19 -19.22
N GLN A 290 3.66 -21.72 -20.23
CA GLN A 290 5.01 -22.17 -20.56
C GLN A 290 6.01 -21.27 -19.83
N GLU A 291 6.80 -21.84 -18.94
CA GLU A 291 7.82 -21.07 -18.21
C GLU A 291 8.99 -20.75 -19.14
N VAL A 292 9.34 -19.49 -19.24
CA VAL A 292 10.45 -18.96 -20.05
C VAL A 292 11.44 -18.20 -19.16
N ARG A 293 12.60 -17.86 -19.72
CA ARG A 293 13.60 -17.03 -19.03
C ARG A 293 14.29 -16.10 -20.02
N CYS A 294 14.15 -14.79 -19.77
CA CYS A 294 14.77 -13.76 -20.59
C CYS A 294 16.07 -13.20 -19.96
N PRO A 295 17.00 -12.70 -20.76
CA PRO A 295 18.20 -12.01 -20.26
C PRO A 295 17.85 -10.83 -19.36
N GLN A 296 18.70 -10.58 -18.34
CA GLN A 296 18.51 -9.45 -17.43
C GLN A 296 19.06 -8.14 -17.98
N ILE A 297 20.10 -8.22 -18.82
CA ILE A 297 20.77 -7.08 -19.41
C ILE A 297 20.47 -7.08 -20.91
N LEU A 298 19.86 -6.00 -21.40
CA LEU A 298 19.41 -5.86 -22.79
C LEU A 298 19.85 -4.50 -23.35
N ASP A 299 20.15 -4.47 -24.63
CA ASP A 299 20.50 -3.23 -25.35
C ASP A 299 19.35 -2.22 -25.28
N VAL A 300 19.68 -0.95 -25.09
CA VAL A 300 18.68 0.14 -25.00
C VAL A 300 17.83 0.30 -26.25
N ALA A 301 18.26 -0.22 -27.40
CA ALA A 301 17.47 -0.21 -28.63
C ALA A 301 16.12 -0.93 -28.46
N LEU A 302 16.07 -2.01 -27.69
CA LEU A 302 14.81 -2.72 -27.40
C LEU A 302 13.86 -1.84 -26.57
N TRP A 303 14.39 -1.13 -25.58
CA TRP A 303 13.63 -0.25 -24.70
C TRP A 303 13.12 1.00 -25.41
N LYS A 304 13.86 1.53 -26.40
CA LYS A 304 13.41 2.59 -27.30
C LYS A 304 12.26 2.10 -28.18
N LYS A 305 12.41 0.93 -28.79
CA LYS A 305 11.39 0.36 -29.68
C LYS A 305 10.08 0.07 -28.93
N SER A 306 10.14 -0.44 -27.70
CA SER A 306 8.97 -0.72 -26.88
C SER A 306 8.31 0.51 -26.25
N GLY A 307 8.95 1.68 -26.26
CA GLY A 307 8.45 2.92 -25.65
C GLY A 307 8.84 3.13 -24.18
N HIS A 308 9.51 2.15 -23.56
CA HIS A 308 9.94 2.30 -22.15
C HIS A 308 10.99 3.39 -21.97
N TRP A 309 11.84 3.61 -22.97
CA TRP A 309 12.86 4.65 -22.92
C TRP A 309 12.26 6.03 -22.69
N ASP A 310 11.21 6.38 -23.41
CA ASP A 310 10.62 7.71 -23.37
C ASP A 310 9.76 7.93 -22.10
N ASN A 311 9.18 6.86 -21.55
CA ASN A 311 8.21 6.94 -20.47
C ASN A 311 8.75 6.44 -19.12
N TYR A 312 9.92 5.76 -19.07
CA TYR A 312 10.39 5.07 -17.88
C TYR A 312 11.90 5.16 -17.62
N LYS A 313 12.64 5.94 -18.45
CA LYS A 313 14.12 6.02 -18.43
C LYS A 313 14.69 6.35 -17.04
N ASP A 314 14.10 7.31 -16.33
CA ASP A 314 14.61 7.77 -15.04
C ASP A 314 14.58 6.69 -13.94
N ASN A 315 13.74 5.67 -14.13
CA ASN A 315 13.63 4.51 -13.25
C ASN A 315 14.47 3.30 -13.71
N MET A 316 15.39 3.45 -14.65
CA MET A 316 16.20 2.33 -15.17
C MET A 316 17.65 2.44 -14.72
N PHE A 317 18.29 1.28 -14.52
CA PHE A 317 19.73 1.18 -14.38
C PHE A 317 20.40 0.93 -15.73
N PHE A 318 21.50 1.62 -15.98
CA PHE A 318 22.27 1.52 -17.23
C PHE A 318 23.69 1.07 -16.97
N THR A 319 24.28 0.42 -17.97
CA THR A 319 25.69 0.08 -18.03
C THR A 319 26.20 0.22 -19.47
N GLU A 320 27.49 0.45 -19.62
CA GLU A 320 28.14 0.55 -20.91
C GLU A 320 29.18 -0.54 -21.07
N SER A 321 29.19 -1.19 -22.22
CA SER A 321 30.21 -2.17 -22.61
C SER A 321 30.39 -2.15 -24.11
N GLU A 322 31.64 -2.24 -24.59
CA GLU A 322 31.99 -2.30 -26.01
C GLU A 322 31.33 -1.19 -26.87
N LYS A 323 31.24 0.02 -26.33
CA LYS A 323 30.60 1.23 -26.95
C LYS A 323 29.09 1.08 -27.17
N ARG A 324 28.43 0.18 -26.43
CA ARG A 324 26.97 0.00 -26.43
C ARG A 324 26.44 0.27 -25.04
N THR A 325 25.27 0.88 -24.99
CA THR A 325 24.53 1.11 -23.74
C THR A 325 23.51 -0.01 -23.53
N TYR A 326 23.54 -0.60 -22.36
CA TYR A 326 22.62 -1.64 -21.94
C TYR A 326 21.81 -1.15 -20.74
N ALA A 327 20.64 -1.72 -20.57
CA ALA A 327 19.83 -1.51 -19.37
C ALA A 327 19.58 -2.86 -18.65
N LEU A 328 19.60 -2.81 -17.32
CA LEU A 328 19.01 -3.88 -16.53
C LEU A 328 17.49 -3.81 -16.73
N LYS A 329 16.85 -4.92 -17.07
CA LYS A 329 15.42 -4.92 -17.39
C LYS A 329 14.57 -4.44 -16.22
N PRO A 330 13.74 -3.38 -16.39
CA PRO A 330 12.79 -2.95 -15.37
C PRO A 330 11.47 -3.74 -15.43
N MET A 331 11.23 -4.44 -16.54
CA MET A 331 10.04 -5.23 -16.87
C MET A 331 10.41 -6.41 -17.78
N ASN A 332 9.56 -7.44 -17.84
CA ASN A 332 9.81 -8.65 -18.62
C ASN A 332 9.14 -8.63 -20.01
N CYS A 333 8.12 -7.77 -20.19
CA CYS A 333 7.26 -7.77 -21.35
C CYS A 333 7.99 -7.71 -22.72
N PRO A 334 8.98 -6.84 -22.97
CA PRO A 334 9.69 -6.85 -24.26
C PRO A 334 10.46 -8.15 -24.52
N GLY A 335 10.97 -8.78 -23.46
CA GLY A 335 11.65 -10.09 -23.54
C GLY A 335 10.73 -11.19 -24.01
N HIS A 336 9.51 -11.28 -23.45
CA HIS A 336 8.53 -12.29 -23.85
C HIS A 336 8.06 -12.12 -25.30
N VAL A 337 7.95 -10.87 -25.77
CA VAL A 337 7.67 -10.61 -27.19
C VAL A 337 8.82 -11.12 -28.08
N GLN A 338 10.09 -10.99 -27.63
CA GLN A 338 11.22 -11.55 -28.40
C GLN A 338 11.18 -13.08 -28.44
N VAL A 339 10.70 -13.75 -27.39
CA VAL A 339 10.49 -15.20 -27.40
C VAL A 339 9.37 -15.58 -28.37
N PHE A 340 8.24 -14.86 -28.32
CA PHE A 340 7.11 -15.07 -29.24
C PHE A 340 7.55 -14.91 -30.71
N ASN A 341 8.38 -13.94 -31.01
CA ASN A 341 8.83 -13.63 -32.38
C ASN A 341 9.75 -14.71 -33.00
N GLN A 342 10.20 -15.71 -32.24
CA GLN A 342 11.03 -16.78 -32.78
C GLN A 342 10.22 -17.87 -33.52
N GLY A 343 8.87 -17.87 -33.32
CA GLY A 343 7.96 -18.83 -33.97
C GLY A 343 7.09 -18.19 -35.04
N LEU A 344 6.58 -19.02 -35.95
CA LEU A 344 5.44 -18.65 -36.79
C LEU A 344 4.18 -19.14 -36.09
N HIS A 345 3.26 -18.23 -35.82
CA HIS A 345 2.04 -18.53 -35.09
C HIS A 345 0.81 -18.33 -35.97
N SER A 346 -0.18 -19.18 -35.79
CA SER A 346 -1.51 -19.04 -36.37
C SER A 346 -2.53 -18.74 -35.28
N TYR A 347 -3.71 -18.29 -35.68
CA TYR A 347 -4.81 -18.05 -34.75
C TYR A 347 -5.19 -19.31 -33.92
N ARG A 348 -4.87 -20.51 -34.43
CA ARG A 348 -5.13 -21.82 -33.77
C ARG A 348 -4.17 -22.07 -32.60
N ASP A 349 -3.01 -21.42 -32.59
CA ASP A 349 -2.01 -21.55 -31.54
C ASP A 349 -2.33 -20.65 -30.35
N LEU A 350 -3.19 -19.61 -30.56
CA LEU A 350 -3.58 -18.65 -29.53
C LEU A 350 -4.74 -19.20 -28.67
N PRO A 351 -4.75 -18.91 -27.37
CA PRO A 351 -3.81 -18.06 -26.63
C PRO A 351 -2.49 -18.77 -26.28
N ILE A 352 -1.37 -18.07 -26.44
CA ILE A 352 -0.05 -18.52 -25.96
C ILE A 352 0.24 -17.81 -24.63
N ARG A 353 0.57 -18.58 -23.59
CA ARG A 353 0.80 -18.06 -22.24
C ARG A 353 2.25 -18.33 -21.83
N TYR A 354 3.03 -17.26 -21.66
CA TYR A 354 4.38 -17.34 -21.08
C TYR A 354 4.36 -16.86 -19.63
N GLY A 355 5.12 -17.56 -18.76
CA GLY A 355 5.37 -17.18 -17.38
C GLY A 355 6.86 -17.09 -17.10
N GLU A 356 7.29 -16.16 -16.26
CA GLU A 356 8.68 -16.02 -15.85
C GLU A 356 8.76 -15.56 -14.39
N PHE A 357 9.57 -16.22 -13.58
CA PHE A 357 10.09 -15.60 -12.36
C PHE A 357 11.22 -14.64 -12.76
N GLY A 358 10.79 -13.47 -13.23
CA GLY A 358 11.65 -12.50 -13.88
C GLY A 358 12.30 -11.53 -12.90
N ALA A 359 13.63 -11.59 -12.77
CA ALA A 359 14.38 -10.61 -11.99
C ALA A 359 14.40 -9.26 -12.71
N CYS A 360 13.81 -8.25 -12.08
CA CYS A 360 13.72 -6.88 -12.56
C CYS A 360 14.44 -5.91 -11.64
N HIS A 361 14.90 -4.78 -12.19
CA HIS A 361 15.59 -3.74 -11.43
C HIS A 361 15.01 -2.37 -11.76
N ARG A 362 14.66 -1.61 -10.73
CA ARG A 362 14.14 -0.24 -10.85
C ARG A 362 14.94 0.69 -9.95
N ASN A 363 15.37 1.82 -10.51
CA ASN A 363 16.15 2.82 -9.79
C ASN A 363 15.25 3.67 -8.89
N GLU A 364 14.64 3.02 -7.89
CA GLU A 364 13.82 3.68 -6.89
C GLU A 364 14.66 4.66 -6.06
N PRO A 365 14.15 5.88 -5.78
CA PRO A 365 14.85 6.82 -4.92
C PRO A 365 15.05 6.25 -3.51
N SER A 366 16.18 6.55 -2.87
CA SER A 366 16.55 5.98 -1.57
C SER A 366 15.52 6.26 -0.48
N GLY A 367 14.88 7.42 -0.49
CA GLY A 367 13.82 7.78 0.45
C GLY A 367 12.51 7.01 0.29
N ALA A 368 12.32 6.31 -0.84
CA ALA A 368 11.14 5.48 -1.09
C ALA A 368 11.34 4.02 -0.67
N LEU A 369 12.58 3.59 -0.36
CA LEU A 369 12.87 2.21 0.01
C LEU A 369 12.27 1.85 1.37
N HIS A 370 11.70 0.64 1.48
CA HIS A 370 11.06 0.20 2.73
C HIS A 370 11.21 -1.31 2.93
N GLY A 371 12.27 -1.72 3.63
CA GLY A 371 12.57 -3.12 3.86
C GLY A 371 12.54 -3.94 2.58
N ILE A 372 11.80 -5.06 2.57
CA ILE A 372 11.57 -5.86 1.37
C ILE A 372 10.23 -5.54 0.67
N LEU A 373 9.45 -4.58 1.20
CA LEU A 373 8.18 -4.14 0.58
C LEU A 373 8.39 -3.18 -0.61
N ARG A 374 9.49 -2.42 -0.62
CA ARG A 374 9.89 -1.56 -1.72
C ARG A 374 11.39 -1.57 -1.91
N VAL A 375 11.83 -2.23 -2.96
CA VAL A 375 13.22 -2.58 -3.27
C VAL A 375 13.61 -2.09 -4.66
N ARG A 376 14.90 -2.14 -4.98
CA ARG A 376 15.43 -1.82 -6.32
C ARG A 376 15.62 -3.05 -7.20
N GLY A 377 15.85 -4.22 -6.61
CA GLY A 377 15.92 -5.50 -7.32
C GLY A 377 14.88 -6.45 -6.76
N PHE A 378 14.02 -7.00 -7.62
CA PHE A 378 12.93 -7.87 -7.24
C PHE A 378 12.64 -8.90 -8.33
N THR A 379 11.99 -9.99 -7.94
CA THR A 379 11.54 -11.04 -8.84
C THR A 379 10.02 -11.05 -8.93
N GLN A 380 9.47 -11.00 -10.15
CA GLN A 380 8.03 -11.06 -10.37
C GLN A 380 7.58 -12.46 -10.82
N ASP A 381 6.38 -12.87 -10.39
CA ASP A 381 5.62 -13.97 -11.00
C ASP A 381 4.92 -13.47 -12.29
N ASP A 382 5.71 -12.99 -13.21
CA ASP A 382 5.24 -12.29 -14.38
C ASP A 382 4.74 -13.26 -15.46
N GLY A 383 3.70 -12.88 -16.17
CA GLY A 383 3.18 -13.65 -17.27
C GLY A 383 2.57 -12.78 -18.35
N HIS A 384 2.71 -13.24 -19.59
CA HIS A 384 2.17 -12.56 -20.76
C HIS A 384 1.38 -13.55 -21.63
N ILE A 385 0.15 -13.16 -21.95
CA ILE A 385 -0.76 -13.94 -22.77
C ILE A 385 -0.90 -13.24 -24.11
N PHE A 386 -0.52 -13.93 -25.19
CA PHE A 386 -0.74 -13.47 -26.54
C PHE A 386 -2.03 -14.10 -27.05
N CYS A 387 -3.03 -13.29 -27.35
CA CYS A 387 -4.36 -13.76 -27.68
C CYS A 387 -5.02 -12.92 -28.78
N THR A 388 -6.15 -13.39 -29.29
CA THR A 388 -7.04 -12.59 -30.15
C THR A 388 -7.95 -11.74 -29.25
N GLU A 389 -8.62 -10.75 -29.83
CA GLU A 389 -9.48 -9.84 -29.07
C GLU A 389 -10.68 -10.54 -28.42
N ASP A 390 -11.26 -11.51 -29.10
CA ASP A 390 -12.37 -12.31 -28.62
C ASP A 390 -12.00 -13.26 -27.47
N GLN A 391 -10.71 -13.54 -27.28
CA GLN A 391 -10.21 -14.37 -26.17
C GLN A 391 -9.97 -13.58 -24.88
N ILE A 392 -9.96 -12.23 -24.90
CA ILE A 392 -9.61 -11.40 -23.74
C ILE A 392 -10.50 -11.71 -22.53
N GLU A 393 -11.81 -11.74 -22.70
CA GLU A 393 -12.76 -11.97 -21.62
C GLU A 393 -12.52 -13.31 -20.92
N ALA A 394 -12.34 -14.39 -21.69
CA ALA A 394 -12.07 -15.72 -21.16
C ALA A 394 -10.74 -15.79 -20.38
N GLU A 395 -9.69 -15.17 -20.92
CA GLU A 395 -8.36 -15.16 -20.28
C GLU A 395 -8.35 -14.34 -18.98
N VAL A 396 -9.00 -13.17 -18.97
CA VAL A 396 -9.12 -12.33 -17.77
C VAL A 396 -9.96 -13.04 -16.70
N THR A 397 -11.04 -13.72 -17.08
CA THR A 397 -11.88 -14.49 -16.17
C THR A 397 -11.11 -15.66 -15.55
N ALA A 398 -10.37 -16.41 -16.36
CA ALA A 398 -9.53 -17.52 -15.87
C ALA A 398 -8.44 -17.02 -14.92
N PHE A 399 -7.79 -15.91 -15.26
CA PHE A 399 -6.80 -15.28 -14.38
C PHE A 399 -7.42 -14.84 -13.05
N HIS A 400 -8.59 -14.20 -13.07
CA HIS A 400 -9.28 -13.77 -11.85
C HIS A 400 -9.53 -14.96 -10.90
N GLN A 401 -10.04 -16.07 -11.42
CA GLN A 401 -10.28 -17.29 -10.63
C GLN A 401 -8.99 -17.84 -10.01
N GLN A 402 -7.89 -17.85 -10.78
CA GLN A 402 -6.58 -18.27 -10.28
C GLN A 402 -6.07 -17.34 -9.18
N ALA A 403 -6.13 -16.03 -9.38
CA ALA A 403 -5.66 -15.03 -8.42
C ALA A 403 -6.41 -15.16 -7.10
N MET A 404 -7.74 -15.28 -7.14
CA MET A 404 -8.57 -15.43 -5.93
C MET A 404 -8.24 -16.73 -5.17
N LYS A 405 -8.00 -17.82 -5.89
CA LYS A 405 -7.58 -19.09 -5.28
C LYS A 405 -6.22 -18.94 -4.58
N VAL A 406 -5.22 -18.41 -5.29
CA VAL A 406 -3.87 -18.18 -4.72
C VAL A 406 -3.93 -17.32 -3.46
N TYR A 407 -4.69 -16.22 -3.50
CA TYR A 407 -4.82 -15.36 -2.32
C TYR A 407 -5.45 -16.09 -1.14
N ALA A 408 -6.48 -16.91 -1.39
CA ALA A 408 -7.09 -17.73 -0.34
C ALA A 408 -6.11 -18.76 0.24
N ASP A 409 -5.30 -19.43 -0.60
CA ASP A 409 -4.27 -20.40 -0.17
C ASP A 409 -3.24 -19.76 0.79
N PHE A 410 -2.94 -18.47 0.61
CA PHE A 410 -2.04 -17.69 1.49
C PHE A 410 -2.75 -16.97 2.66
N GLY A 411 -4.08 -17.14 2.80
CA GLY A 411 -4.86 -16.62 3.93
C GLY A 411 -5.51 -15.25 3.70
N PHE A 412 -5.50 -14.72 2.47
CA PHE A 412 -6.16 -13.46 2.13
C PHE A 412 -7.57 -13.73 1.58
N THR A 413 -8.59 -13.32 2.33
CA THR A 413 -10.00 -13.52 1.96
C THR A 413 -10.73 -12.22 1.59
N ASP A 414 -10.17 -11.06 1.94
CA ASP A 414 -10.70 -9.74 1.60
C ASP A 414 -9.86 -9.12 0.49
N VAL A 415 -10.37 -9.20 -0.74
CA VAL A 415 -9.70 -8.70 -1.95
C VAL A 415 -10.61 -7.68 -2.64
N GLN A 416 -10.12 -6.45 -2.76
CA GLN A 416 -10.80 -5.37 -3.45
C GLN A 416 -10.25 -5.21 -4.87
N LEU A 417 -11.14 -5.09 -5.86
CA LEU A 417 -10.76 -4.90 -7.25
C LEU A 417 -10.88 -3.44 -7.64
N LYS A 418 -9.88 -2.94 -8.34
CA LYS A 418 -9.87 -1.60 -8.90
C LYS A 418 -9.53 -1.65 -10.38
N LEU A 419 -10.19 -0.81 -11.18
CA LEU A 419 -9.93 -0.66 -12.61
C LEU A 419 -9.29 0.69 -12.87
N ALA A 420 -7.99 0.70 -13.09
CA ALA A 420 -7.23 1.88 -13.43
C ALA A 420 -7.34 2.19 -14.93
N LEU A 421 -7.81 3.40 -15.21
CA LEU A 421 -8.15 3.88 -16.54
C LEU A 421 -7.03 4.75 -17.12
N ARG A 422 -7.21 5.17 -18.38
CA ARG A 422 -6.24 5.93 -19.18
C ARG A 422 -5.60 7.10 -18.42
N PRO A 423 -4.25 7.19 -18.40
CA PRO A 423 -3.51 8.33 -17.86
C PRO A 423 -3.23 9.39 -18.94
N GLU A 424 -2.64 10.49 -18.52
CA GLU A 424 -1.97 11.48 -19.39
C GLU A 424 -0.52 11.71 -18.91
N PRO A 425 0.50 11.56 -19.76
CA PRO A 425 0.46 11.13 -21.18
C PRO A 425 0.29 9.61 -21.35
N ARG A 426 -0.13 9.17 -22.55
CA ARG A 426 -0.29 7.75 -22.88
C ARG A 426 0.11 7.43 -24.33
N LEU A 427 0.26 6.13 -24.63
CA LEU A 427 0.40 5.63 -26.00
C LEU A 427 -0.97 5.32 -26.62
N GLY A 428 -1.07 5.42 -27.96
CA GLY A 428 -2.28 5.06 -28.70
C GLY A 428 -3.35 6.16 -28.71
N ASP A 429 -4.41 5.91 -29.49
CA ASP A 429 -5.55 6.80 -29.65
C ASP A 429 -6.70 6.46 -28.70
N ASP A 430 -7.68 7.36 -28.62
CA ASP A 430 -8.85 7.18 -27.76
C ASP A 430 -9.67 5.94 -28.09
N ALA A 431 -9.80 5.59 -29.38
CA ALA A 431 -10.57 4.43 -29.82
C ALA A 431 -9.96 3.13 -29.32
N THR A 432 -8.63 3.02 -29.33
CA THR A 432 -7.90 1.87 -28.78
C THR A 432 -8.10 1.75 -27.26
N TRP A 433 -8.04 2.88 -26.56
CA TRP A 433 -8.28 2.91 -25.12
C TRP A 433 -9.72 2.58 -24.74
N ASP A 434 -10.72 3.12 -25.47
CA ASP A 434 -12.14 2.80 -25.26
C ASP A 434 -12.38 1.29 -25.37
N LYS A 435 -11.75 0.65 -26.35
CA LYS A 435 -11.82 -0.79 -26.57
C LYS A 435 -11.17 -1.58 -25.43
N ALA A 436 -9.96 -1.19 -25.02
CA ALA A 436 -9.23 -1.85 -23.95
C ALA A 436 -9.97 -1.75 -22.59
N GLU A 437 -10.45 -0.56 -22.25
CA GLU A 437 -11.22 -0.33 -21.02
C GLU A 437 -12.55 -1.09 -21.03
N ALA A 438 -13.25 -1.11 -22.18
CA ALA A 438 -14.49 -1.87 -22.33
C ALA A 438 -14.26 -3.38 -22.17
N ALA A 439 -13.15 -3.92 -22.70
CA ALA A 439 -12.81 -5.33 -22.56
C ALA A 439 -12.62 -5.74 -21.09
N LEU A 440 -11.89 -4.93 -20.30
CA LEU A 440 -11.72 -5.20 -18.86
C LEU A 440 -13.03 -5.03 -18.07
N ARG A 441 -13.85 -4.01 -18.37
CA ARG A 441 -15.18 -3.85 -17.73
C ARG A 441 -16.10 -5.05 -18.02
N ASN A 442 -16.08 -5.55 -19.25
CA ASN A 442 -16.90 -6.71 -19.63
C ASN A 442 -16.43 -7.98 -18.90
N ALA A 443 -15.12 -8.21 -18.82
CA ALA A 443 -14.56 -9.33 -18.09
C ALA A 443 -14.90 -9.27 -16.58
N LEU A 444 -14.81 -8.10 -15.93
CA LEU A 444 -15.20 -7.93 -14.52
C LEU A 444 -16.70 -8.19 -14.31
N ARG A 445 -17.56 -7.74 -15.23
CA ARG A 445 -19.01 -8.06 -15.21
C ARG A 445 -19.25 -9.56 -15.35
N ALA A 446 -18.55 -10.22 -16.27
CA ALA A 446 -18.64 -11.67 -16.46
C ALA A 446 -18.19 -12.45 -15.21
N CYS A 447 -17.20 -11.94 -14.45
CA CYS A 447 -16.81 -12.50 -13.15
C CYS A 447 -17.85 -12.27 -12.05
N GLY A 448 -18.83 -11.37 -12.24
CA GLY A 448 -19.85 -11.05 -11.23
C GLY A 448 -19.31 -10.34 -9.99
N VAL A 449 -18.23 -9.59 -10.12
CA VAL A 449 -17.53 -8.89 -9.03
C VAL A 449 -17.77 -7.39 -9.06
N GLU A 450 -17.68 -6.74 -7.89
CA GLU A 450 -17.69 -5.29 -7.78
C GLU A 450 -16.27 -4.74 -7.90
N TRP A 451 -16.13 -3.52 -8.45
CA TRP A 451 -14.85 -2.82 -8.58
C TRP A 451 -15.02 -1.32 -8.46
N GLU A 452 -13.93 -0.64 -8.11
CA GLU A 452 -13.80 0.82 -8.13
C GLU A 452 -13.03 1.26 -9.37
N GLU A 453 -13.49 2.31 -10.07
CA GLU A 453 -12.73 2.89 -11.18
C GLU A 453 -11.77 3.98 -10.67
N LEU A 454 -10.53 3.94 -11.17
CA LEU A 454 -9.46 4.89 -10.87
C LEU A 454 -9.05 5.65 -12.14
N PRO A 455 -9.70 6.77 -12.46
CA PRO A 455 -9.36 7.58 -13.63
C PRO A 455 -7.90 8.12 -13.53
N GLY A 456 -7.13 7.95 -14.61
CA GLY A 456 -5.76 8.46 -14.67
C GLY A 456 -4.67 7.56 -14.11
N GLU A 457 -5.01 6.41 -13.50
CA GLU A 457 -4.06 5.54 -12.80
C GLU A 457 -3.57 4.35 -13.65
N GLY A 458 -4.02 4.23 -14.90
CA GLY A 458 -3.59 3.19 -15.82
C GLY A 458 -2.11 3.28 -16.18
N ALA A 459 -1.57 2.19 -16.75
CA ALA A 459 -0.22 2.25 -17.33
C ALA A 459 -0.24 3.06 -18.64
N PHE A 460 0.90 3.60 -19.05
CA PHE A 460 0.98 4.41 -20.28
C PHE A 460 0.62 3.63 -21.56
N TYR A 461 0.59 2.31 -21.50
CA TYR A 461 0.30 1.41 -22.63
C TYR A 461 -1.03 0.65 -22.53
N GLY A 462 -1.74 0.73 -21.40
CA GLY A 462 -3.04 0.06 -21.27
C GLY A 462 -3.68 0.19 -19.89
N PRO A 463 -5.02 0.03 -19.82
CA PRO A 463 -5.75 -0.03 -18.56
C PRO A 463 -5.42 -1.32 -17.80
N LYS A 464 -5.63 -1.32 -16.49
CA LYS A 464 -5.31 -2.48 -15.65
C LYS A 464 -6.36 -2.72 -14.56
N ILE A 465 -6.64 -3.99 -14.29
CA ILE A 465 -7.30 -4.44 -13.07
C ILE A 465 -6.22 -4.59 -11.99
N GLU A 466 -6.45 -4.00 -10.82
CA GLU A 466 -5.60 -4.11 -9.65
C GLU A 466 -6.28 -4.91 -8.56
N TYR A 467 -5.55 -5.82 -7.94
CA TYR A 467 -5.98 -6.62 -6.80
C TYR A 467 -5.39 -6.06 -5.52
N HIS A 468 -6.23 -5.52 -4.66
CA HIS A 468 -5.87 -4.92 -3.40
C HIS A 468 -6.28 -5.85 -2.26
N LEU A 469 -5.29 -6.44 -1.59
CA LEU A 469 -5.49 -7.40 -0.51
C LEU A 469 -5.50 -6.68 0.83
N ARG A 470 -6.44 -7.03 1.70
CA ARG A 470 -6.46 -6.54 3.07
C ARG A 470 -5.81 -7.55 4.00
N ASP A 471 -4.84 -7.09 4.80
CA ASP A 471 -4.14 -7.94 5.76
C ASP A 471 -4.89 -8.10 7.08
N ALA A 472 -4.33 -8.91 8.00
CA ALA A 472 -4.93 -9.25 9.29
C ALA A 472 -5.21 -8.06 10.22
N ILE A 473 -4.63 -6.89 9.97
CA ILE A 473 -4.86 -5.65 10.73
C ILE A 473 -5.57 -4.56 9.90
N GLY A 474 -6.12 -4.94 8.74
CA GLY A 474 -6.94 -4.08 7.90
C GLY A 474 -6.18 -3.12 6.97
N ARG A 475 -4.85 -3.27 6.80
CA ARG A 475 -4.10 -2.49 5.81
C ARG A 475 -4.31 -3.07 4.42
N THR A 476 -4.35 -2.20 3.42
CA THR A 476 -4.56 -2.58 2.02
C THR A 476 -3.23 -2.60 1.26
N TRP A 477 -3.00 -3.67 0.50
CA TRP A 477 -1.79 -3.89 -0.29
C TRP A 477 -2.16 -4.20 -1.74
N GLN A 478 -1.71 -3.36 -2.67
CA GLN A 478 -1.79 -3.67 -4.09
C GLN A 478 -0.74 -4.74 -4.43
N LEU A 479 -1.17 -5.87 -4.97
CA LEU A 479 -0.32 -6.99 -5.38
C LEU A 479 -0.55 -7.38 -6.84
N GLY A 480 -1.63 -8.10 -7.13
CA GLY A 480 -1.90 -8.62 -8.45
C GLY A 480 -2.35 -7.55 -9.44
N THR A 481 -2.05 -7.81 -10.71
CA THR A 481 -2.48 -6.96 -11.83
C THR A 481 -2.83 -7.81 -13.04
N MET A 482 -3.80 -7.32 -13.83
CA MET A 482 -4.11 -7.80 -15.17
C MET A 482 -4.27 -6.59 -16.09
N GLN A 483 -3.44 -6.46 -17.12
CA GLN A 483 -3.41 -5.32 -18.03
C GLN A 483 -3.67 -5.75 -19.46
N VAL A 484 -4.38 -4.95 -20.21
CA VAL A 484 -4.63 -5.18 -21.65
C VAL A 484 -3.78 -4.21 -22.47
N ASP A 485 -3.01 -4.75 -23.40
CA ASP A 485 -2.10 -4.00 -24.27
C ASP A 485 -2.33 -4.35 -25.73
N PHE A 486 -2.83 -3.40 -26.50
CA PHE A 486 -3.04 -3.52 -27.95
C PHE A 486 -1.83 -2.99 -28.77
N MET A 487 -0.81 -2.44 -28.14
CA MET A 487 0.20 -1.65 -28.83
C MET A 487 1.59 -2.27 -28.84
N MET A 488 2.06 -2.78 -27.71
CA MET A 488 3.44 -3.29 -27.60
C MET A 488 3.74 -4.46 -28.56
N PRO A 489 2.84 -5.44 -28.78
CA PRO A 489 3.09 -6.50 -29.76
C PRO A 489 3.40 -5.95 -31.14
N GLY A 490 2.60 -5.00 -31.65
CA GLY A 490 2.82 -4.37 -32.96
C GLY A 490 4.11 -3.55 -33.00
N ARG A 491 4.42 -2.77 -31.96
CA ARG A 491 5.68 -2.01 -31.86
C ARG A 491 6.93 -2.89 -31.90
N LEU A 492 6.85 -4.09 -31.35
CA LEU A 492 7.94 -5.05 -31.29
C LEU A 492 7.90 -6.10 -32.43
N GLY A 493 6.91 -5.99 -33.34
CA GLY A 493 6.80 -6.82 -34.53
C GLY A 493 6.27 -8.24 -34.27
N ALA A 494 5.46 -8.43 -33.21
CA ALA A 494 4.77 -9.69 -32.99
C ALA A 494 3.60 -9.85 -33.96
N GLU A 495 3.55 -10.97 -34.67
CA GLU A 495 2.53 -11.26 -35.68
C GLU A 495 2.04 -12.72 -35.58
N TYR A 496 0.78 -12.93 -35.90
CA TYR A 496 0.21 -14.26 -36.16
C TYR A 496 -0.60 -14.24 -37.46
N VAL A 497 -0.86 -15.41 -38.04
CA VAL A 497 -1.69 -15.55 -39.25
C VAL A 497 -3.11 -15.86 -38.81
N ASP A 498 -4.06 -15.03 -39.25
CA ASP A 498 -5.48 -15.17 -38.95
C ASP A 498 -6.14 -16.26 -39.86
N GLU A 499 -7.42 -16.53 -39.64
CA GLU A 499 -8.19 -17.52 -40.40
C GLU A 499 -8.32 -17.19 -41.92
N THR A 500 -8.10 -15.89 -42.25
CA THR A 500 -8.10 -15.41 -43.64
C THR A 500 -6.71 -15.38 -44.28
N SER A 501 -5.71 -16.00 -43.63
CA SER A 501 -4.30 -16.01 -44.03
C SER A 501 -3.66 -14.62 -44.04
N GLN A 502 -4.19 -13.67 -43.27
CA GLN A 502 -3.61 -12.32 -43.11
C GLN A 502 -2.79 -12.26 -41.84
N LYS A 503 -1.69 -11.47 -41.89
CA LYS A 503 -0.90 -11.16 -40.70
C LYS A 503 -1.62 -10.15 -39.81
N ARG A 504 -1.69 -10.47 -38.53
CA ARG A 504 -2.29 -9.65 -37.47
C ARG A 504 -1.35 -9.52 -36.28
N HIS A 505 -1.47 -8.45 -35.53
CA HIS A 505 -0.83 -8.32 -34.23
C HIS A 505 -1.72 -8.93 -33.14
N PRO A 506 -1.18 -9.78 -32.26
CA PRO A 506 -1.95 -10.27 -31.14
C PRO A 506 -2.22 -9.15 -30.12
N VAL A 507 -3.25 -9.30 -29.31
CA VAL A 507 -3.39 -8.57 -28.05
C VAL A 507 -2.47 -9.22 -27.03
N MET A 508 -1.85 -8.43 -26.17
CA MET A 508 -1.01 -8.90 -25.08
C MET A 508 -1.66 -8.58 -23.74
N LEU A 509 -1.85 -9.59 -22.92
CA LEU A 509 -2.29 -9.40 -21.54
C LEU A 509 -1.08 -9.58 -20.64
N HIS A 510 -0.82 -8.58 -19.80
CA HIS A 510 0.24 -8.64 -18.78
C HIS A 510 -0.40 -9.03 -17.45
N ARG A 511 0.15 -10.02 -16.78
CA ARG A 511 -0.41 -10.49 -15.52
C ARG A 511 0.65 -10.83 -14.48
N ALA A 512 0.35 -10.50 -13.22
CA ALA A 512 1.06 -10.97 -12.06
C ALA A 512 0.04 -11.23 -10.94
N ILE A 513 0.19 -12.31 -10.19
CA ILE A 513 -0.69 -12.62 -9.04
C ILE A 513 -0.06 -12.09 -7.75
N VAL A 514 1.14 -12.56 -7.42
CA VAL A 514 1.85 -12.12 -6.20
C VAL A 514 2.68 -10.85 -6.44
N GLY A 515 2.90 -10.49 -7.69
CA GLY A 515 3.72 -9.35 -8.08
C GLY A 515 5.20 -9.56 -7.74
N SER A 516 5.79 -8.69 -6.92
CA SER A 516 7.15 -8.91 -6.42
C SER A 516 7.15 -9.98 -5.33
N MET A 517 7.98 -11.00 -5.48
CA MET A 517 8.19 -12.06 -4.47
C MET A 517 8.66 -11.46 -3.14
N GLU A 518 9.58 -10.51 -3.17
CA GLU A 518 10.09 -9.80 -2.00
C GLU A 518 8.95 -9.10 -1.25
N ARG A 519 8.16 -8.30 -1.98
CA ARG A 519 7.02 -7.59 -1.41
C ARG A 519 5.97 -8.54 -0.87
N PHE A 520 5.64 -9.60 -1.59
CA PHE A 520 4.66 -10.58 -1.16
C PHE A 520 5.10 -11.31 0.11
N ILE A 521 6.36 -11.77 0.18
CA ILE A 521 6.90 -12.41 1.38
C ILE A 521 6.91 -11.43 2.56
N GLY A 522 7.27 -10.16 2.34
CA GLY A 522 7.16 -9.12 3.36
C GLY A 522 5.75 -8.95 3.91
N ILE A 523 4.76 -8.94 3.03
CA ILE A 523 3.34 -8.88 3.41
C ILE A 523 2.92 -10.15 4.17
N LEU A 524 3.35 -11.35 3.73
CA LEU A 524 3.08 -12.61 4.43
C LEU A 524 3.67 -12.62 5.86
N ILE A 525 4.91 -12.12 6.03
CA ILE A 525 5.53 -11.99 7.35
C ILE A 525 4.66 -11.11 8.26
N GLU A 526 4.18 -9.97 7.77
CA GLU A 526 3.36 -9.05 8.55
C GLU A 526 1.93 -9.56 8.77
N HIS A 527 1.31 -10.17 7.75
CA HIS A 527 -0.02 -10.76 7.83
C HIS A 527 -0.08 -11.85 8.90
N HIS A 528 0.85 -12.78 8.86
CA HIS A 528 0.94 -13.88 9.82
C HIS A 528 1.70 -13.51 11.11
N ALA A 529 2.22 -12.29 11.24
CA ALA A 529 3.10 -11.88 12.36
C ALA A 529 4.26 -12.87 12.59
N GLY A 530 4.80 -13.43 11.50
CA GLY A 530 5.84 -14.47 11.51
C GLY A 530 5.36 -15.88 11.90
N ASN A 531 4.09 -16.06 12.25
CA ASN A 531 3.49 -17.38 12.52
C ASN A 531 2.95 -17.99 11.23
N PHE A 532 3.82 -18.29 10.29
CA PHE A 532 3.41 -18.88 9.02
C PHE A 532 2.54 -20.15 9.21
N PRO A 533 1.60 -20.43 8.28
CA PRO A 533 0.99 -21.75 8.18
C PRO A 533 2.07 -22.83 8.05
N ASP A 534 1.77 -24.03 8.50
CA ASP A 534 2.76 -25.11 8.58
C ASP A 534 3.45 -25.41 7.26
N TRP A 535 2.69 -25.40 6.17
CA TRP A 535 3.20 -25.65 4.83
C TRP A 535 4.15 -24.54 4.32
N LEU A 536 4.02 -23.32 4.83
CA LEU A 536 4.83 -22.15 4.45
C LEU A 536 5.99 -21.91 5.42
N ALA A 537 5.98 -22.47 6.64
CA ALA A 537 6.97 -22.22 7.67
C ALA A 537 8.40 -22.59 7.21
N PRO A 538 9.40 -21.73 7.44
CA PRO A 538 10.80 -21.99 7.03
C PRO A 538 11.39 -23.26 7.67
N VAL A 539 10.98 -23.56 8.91
CA VAL A 539 11.24 -24.80 9.63
C VAL A 539 9.89 -25.28 10.14
N GLN A 540 9.46 -26.46 9.69
CA GLN A 540 8.15 -27.02 10.05
C GLN A 540 8.18 -27.75 11.39
N ALA A 541 9.31 -28.40 11.67
CA ALA A 541 9.49 -29.13 12.91
C ALA A 541 10.92 -29.03 13.42
N VAL A 542 11.11 -29.10 14.73
CA VAL A 542 12.41 -29.27 15.37
C VAL A 542 12.38 -30.51 16.27
N VAL A 543 13.37 -31.38 16.13
CA VAL A 543 13.52 -32.58 16.94
C VAL A 543 14.56 -32.31 18.03
N MET A 544 14.21 -32.55 19.31
CA MET A 544 15.03 -32.17 20.46
C MET A 544 15.22 -33.36 21.39
N ASN A 545 16.46 -33.63 21.82
CA ASN A 545 16.74 -34.58 22.86
C ASN A 545 16.57 -33.98 24.26
N ILE A 546 16.22 -34.84 25.22
CA ILE A 546 16.22 -34.48 26.64
C ILE A 546 17.66 -34.63 27.20
N THR A 547 18.39 -35.69 26.82
CA THR A 547 19.78 -35.94 27.16
C THR A 547 20.55 -36.41 25.92
N ASP A 548 21.88 -36.46 25.99
CA ASP A 548 22.73 -36.90 24.86
C ASP A 548 22.47 -38.35 24.44
N ALA A 549 21.90 -39.18 25.32
CA ALA A 549 21.58 -40.59 25.05
C ALA A 549 20.58 -40.79 23.88
N GLN A 550 19.78 -39.77 23.54
CA GLN A 550 18.82 -39.86 22.45
C GLN A 550 19.30 -39.18 21.15
N ALA A 551 20.55 -38.68 21.09
CA ALA A 551 21.03 -37.90 19.93
C ALA A 551 20.99 -38.69 18.61
N ASP A 552 21.30 -39.97 18.64
CA ASP A 552 21.20 -40.88 17.48
C ASP A 552 19.77 -41.02 16.94
N TRP A 553 18.78 -41.12 17.83
CA TRP A 553 17.38 -41.19 17.46
C TRP A 553 16.87 -39.86 16.90
N VAL A 554 17.23 -38.73 17.52
CA VAL A 554 16.90 -37.39 17.00
C VAL A 554 17.41 -37.24 15.56
N GLU A 555 18.62 -37.61 15.26
CA GLU A 555 19.18 -37.53 13.90
C GLU A 555 18.49 -38.50 12.95
N ALA A 556 18.14 -39.70 13.39
CA ALA A 556 17.35 -40.65 12.58
C ALA A 556 15.97 -40.09 12.21
N VAL A 557 15.24 -39.51 13.19
CA VAL A 557 13.96 -38.85 12.98
C VAL A 557 14.10 -37.68 12.01
N ARG A 558 15.08 -36.77 12.25
CA ARG A 558 15.34 -35.64 11.37
C ARG A 558 15.58 -36.08 9.94
N LYS A 559 16.45 -37.08 9.74
CA LYS A 559 16.79 -37.62 8.41
C LYS A 559 15.55 -38.25 7.72
N THR A 560 14.76 -39.00 8.48
CA THR A 560 13.52 -39.63 7.96
C THR A 560 12.52 -38.58 7.47
N LEU A 561 12.27 -37.54 8.26
CA LEU A 561 11.37 -36.45 7.90
C LEU A 561 11.93 -35.63 6.74
N ALA A 562 13.22 -35.31 6.74
CA ALA A 562 13.86 -34.57 5.64
C ALA A 562 13.78 -35.31 4.30
N ASN A 563 13.96 -36.63 4.30
CA ASN A 563 13.81 -37.46 3.10
C ASN A 563 12.36 -37.47 2.53
N GLN A 564 11.39 -37.11 3.33
CA GLN A 564 9.98 -36.94 2.94
C GLN A 564 9.64 -35.49 2.59
N GLY A 565 10.63 -34.60 2.46
CA GLY A 565 10.46 -33.22 2.06
C GLY A 565 10.06 -32.26 3.20
N VAL A 566 10.05 -32.72 4.46
CA VAL A 566 9.77 -31.89 5.63
C VAL A 566 10.99 -31.00 5.94
N ARG A 567 10.77 -29.70 6.11
CA ARG A 567 11.81 -28.75 6.56
C ARG A 567 11.98 -28.89 8.07
N VAL A 568 12.89 -29.77 8.47
CA VAL A 568 13.10 -30.18 9.85
C VAL A 568 14.53 -29.89 10.31
N SER A 569 14.69 -29.43 11.55
CA SER A 569 15.98 -29.25 12.21
C SER A 569 16.11 -30.12 13.44
N ALA A 570 17.34 -30.32 13.94
CA ALA A 570 17.63 -31.00 15.20
C ALA A 570 18.25 -30.01 16.19
N ASP A 571 17.89 -30.11 17.47
CA ASP A 571 18.54 -29.38 18.55
C ASP A 571 19.10 -30.35 19.56
N LEU A 572 20.40 -30.63 19.39
CA LEU A 572 21.18 -31.54 20.22
C LEU A 572 21.99 -30.84 21.33
N ARG A 573 21.75 -29.53 21.54
CA ARG A 573 22.48 -28.76 22.55
C ARG A 573 22.25 -29.36 23.95
N ASN A 574 23.27 -29.33 24.77
CA ASN A 574 23.16 -29.72 26.17
C ASN A 574 22.50 -28.62 27.01
N GLU A 575 21.20 -28.45 26.78
CA GLU A 575 20.35 -27.47 27.42
C GLU A 575 19.07 -28.12 27.97
N LYS A 576 18.45 -27.52 29.00
CA LYS A 576 17.17 -28.00 29.54
C LYS A 576 16.11 -27.99 28.47
N ILE A 577 15.34 -29.08 28.38
CA ILE A 577 14.28 -29.22 27.35
C ILE A 577 13.28 -28.05 27.36
N GLY A 578 12.92 -27.52 28.53
CA GLY A 578 12.04 -26.35 28.64
C GLY A 578 12.63 -25.09 28.03
N TYR A 579 13.96 -24.92 28.08
CA TYR A 579 14.66 -23.82 27.42
C TYR A 579 14.61 -23.98 25.89
N LYS A 580 14.93 -25.16 25.37
CA LYS A 580 14.85 -25.49 23.93
C LYS A 580 13.42 -25.24 23.38
N ILE A 581 12.40 -25.76 24.08
CA ILE A 581 11.00 -25.55 23.72
C ILE A 581 10.68 -24.05 23.61
N ARG A 582 11.04 -23.28 24.64
CA ARG A 582 10.79 -21.82 24.65
C ARG A 582 11.48 -21.12 23.49
N GLU A 583 12.73 -21.44 23.21
CA GLU A 583 13.51 -20.81 22.17
C GLU A 583 12.89 -21.07 20.77
N HIS A 584 12.56 -22.32 20.46
CA HIS A 584 11.93 -22.69 19.20
C HIS A 584 10.48 -22.17 19.06
N THR A 585 9.76 -22.03 20.19
CA THR A 585 8.46 -21.33 20.19
C THR A 585 8.61 -19.86 19.84
N LEU A 586 9.64 -19.16 20.34
CA LEU A 586 9.96 -17.78 19.99
C LEU A 586 10.37 -17.65 18.51
N GLN A 587 11.01 -18.69 17.94
CA GLN A 587 11.31 -18.79 16.50
C GLN A 587 10.09 -19.19 15.66
N ARG A 588 8.92 -19.35 16.26
CA ARG A 588 7.63 -19.66 15.59
C ARG A 588 7.62 -21.00 14.85
N VAL A 589 8.45 -21.97 15.27
CA VAL A 589 8.44 -23.31 14.68
C VAL A 589 7.09 -23.99 14.99
N PRO A 590 6.35 -24.48 13.99
CA PRO A 590 5.01 -25.05 14.18
C PRO A 590 4.96 -26.25 15.11
N TYR A 591 5.91 -27.20 14.93
CA TYR A 591 5.94 -28.45 15.70
C TYR A 591 7.24 -28.65 16.43
N LEU A 592 7.14 -29.01 17.70
CA LEU A 592 8.24 -29.27 18.61
C LEU A 592 8.19 -30.75 18.97
N LEU A 593 9.18 -31.52 18.48
CA LEU A 593 9.28 -32.97 18.66
C LEU A 593 10.27 -33.27 19.77
N VAL A 594 9.81 -33.75 20.90
CA VAL A 594 10.63 -34.06 22.07
C VAL A 594 10.91 -35.55 22.09
N VAL A 595 12.17 -35.92 22.36
CA VAL A 595 12.64 -37.30 22.42
C VAL A 595 13.32 -37.53 23.76
N GLY A 596 12.72 -38.39 24.57
CA GLY A 596 13.29 -38.99 25.75
C GLY A 596 13.58 -40.49 25.51
N ASP A 597 13.95 -41.21 26.58
CA ASP A 597 14.27 -42.65 26.51
C ASP A 597 13.03 -43.46 26.03
N ARG A 598 11.83 -43.10 26.51
CA ARG A 598 10.58 -43.78 26.12
C ARG A 598 10.25 -43.63 24.64
N GLU A 599 10.42 -42.43 24.09
CA GLU A 599 10.20 -42.16 22.68
C GLU A 599 11.21 -42.90 21.82
N LYS A 600 12.50 -42.90 22.23
CA LYS A 600 13.55 -43.67 21.54
C LYS A 600 13.25 -45.16 21.54
N ASP A 601 12.94 -45.77 22.72
CA ASP A 601 12.69 -47.19 22.85
C ASP A 601 11.45 -47.63 22.03
N ASN A 602 10.46 -46.77 21.89
CA ASN A 602 9.21 -47.03 21.15
C ASN A 602 9.28 -46.61 19.67
N GLY A 603 10.39 -46.06 19.17
CA GLY A 603 10.52 -45.56 17.83
C GLY A 603 9.58 -44.39 17.51
N ALA A 604 9.32 -43.54 18.50
CA ALA A 604 8.29 -42.49 18.46
C ALA A 604 8.86 -41.09 18.78
N VAL A 605 8.00 -40.09 18.75
CA VAL A 605 8.27 -38.70 19.14
C VAL A 605 7.09 -38.14 19.94
N ALA A 606 7.35 -37.34 20.97
CA ALA A 606 6.32 -36.57 21.67
C ALA A 606 6.14 -35.22 20.96
N VAL A 607 4.93 -34.94 20.46
CA VAL A 607 4.65 -33.82 19.56
C VAL A 607 3.93 -32.71 20.32
N ARG A 608 4.46 -31.48 20.22
CA ARG A 608 3.84 -30.25 20.70
C ARG A 608 3.69 -29.25 19.59
N THR A 609 2.61 -28.48 19.61
CA THR A 609 2.46 -27.32 18.73
C THR A 609 3.13 -26.08 19.33
N ARG A 610 3.42 -25.08 18.51
CA ARG A 610 3.93 -23.77 18.98
C ARG A 610 2.94 -23.03 19.90
N SER A 611 1.64 -23.35 19.85
CA SER A 611 0.62 -22.81 20.76
C SER A 611 0.66 -23.45 22.14
N GLY A 612 1.46 -24.51 22.33
CA GLY A 612 1.60 -25.25 23.58
C GLY A 612 0.67 -26.46 23.72
N GLU A 613 -0.12 -26.78 22.70
CA GLU A 613 -0.96 -27.98 22.68
C GLU A 613 -0.08 -29.23 22.62
N ASP A 614 -0.38 -30.21 23.50
CA ASP A 614 0.30 -31.49 23.49
C ASP A 614 -0.51 -32.50 22.65
N LEU A 615 0.05 -32.93 21.55
CA LEU A 615 -0.57 -33.89 20.63
C LEU A 615 -0.26 -35.36 21.02
N GLY A 616 0.46 -35.55 22.10
CA GLY A 616 0.88 -36.86 22.58
C GLY A 616 2.07 -37.46 21.83
N THR A 617 2.33 -38.74 22.11
CA THR A 617 3.41 -39.51 21.47
C THR A 617 2.86 -40.24 20.26
N MET A 618 3.54 -40.15 19.12
CA MET A 618 3.15 -40.81 17.88
C MET A 618 4.36 -41.34 17.12
N SER A 619 4.15 -42.23 16.16
CA SER A 619 5.22 -42.68 15.29
C SER A 619 5.70 -41.54 14.35
N VAL A 620 6.93 -41.64 13.86
CA VAL A 620 7.47 -40.68 12.89
C VAL A 620 6.64 -40.68 11.60
N ALA A 621 6.12 -41.86 11.21
CA ALA A 621 5.27 -42.00 10.03
C ALA A 621 3.92 -41.30 10.19
N ASP A 622 3.26 -41.45 11.35
CA ASP A 622 1.98 -40.76 11.64
C ASP A 622 2.16 -39.25 11.68
N PHE A 623 3.26 -38.77 12.25
CA PHE A 623 3.58 -37.33 12.24
C PHE A 623 3.79 -36.81 10.81
N ALA A 624 4.53 -37.53 9.98
CA ALA A 624 4.75 -37.17 8.58
C ALA A 624 3.42 -37.18 7.78
N ALA A 625 2.58 -38.21 8.00
CA ALA A 625 1.27 -38.30 7.37
C ALA A 625 0.35 -37.12 7.76
N ARG A 626 0.39 -36.72 9.03
CA ARG A 626 -0.33 -35.54 9.52
C ARG A 626 0.10 -34.27 8.75
N LEU A 627 1.41 -34.01 8.66
CA LEU A 627 1.94 -32.85 7.92
C LEU A 627 1.53 -32.87 6.44
N HIS A 628 1.55 -34.05 5.80
CA HIS A 628 1.16 -34.17 4.40
C HIS A 628 -0.36 -34.07 4.21
N GLY A 629 -1.18 -34.55 5.15
CA GLY A 629 -2.63 -34.43 5.10
C GLY A 629 -3.13 -32.99 5.20
N GLU A 630 -2.43 -32.16 5.97
CA GLU A 630 -2.67 -30.71 6.06
C GLU A 630 -2.18 -29.95 4.78
N HIS A 631 -1.36 -30.59 3.93
CA HIS A 631 -0.79 -29.99 2.72
C HIS A 631 -1.48 -30.37 1.39
N VAL A 632 -2.35 -31.38 1.38
CA VAL A 632 -3.00 -31.86 0.15
C VAL A 632 -4.05 -30.89 -0.39
N GLU A 633 -4.48 -29.91 0.39
CA GLU A 633 -5.46 -28.89 -0.03
C GLU A 633 -4.83 -27.59 -0.58
N HIS A 634 -3.47 -27.46 -0.60
CA HIS A 634 -2.78 -26.22 -0.98
C HIS A 634 -1.83 -26.35 -2.18
#